data_ae9fcbacd987373039e8ef19e2fb7a64
#
_entry.id   ae9fcbacd987373039e8ef19e2fb7a64
#
_cell.length_a   1.000
_cell.length_b   1.000
_cell.length_c   1.000
_cell.angle_alpha   90.00
_cell.angle_beta   90.00
_cell.angle_gamma   90.00
#
_symmetry.space_group_name_H-M   'P 1'
#
loop_
_entity.id
_entity.type
_entity.pdbx_description
1 polymer ?
#
loop_
_entity_poly.entity_id
_entity_poly.type
_entity_poly.pdbx_seq_one_letter_code
_entity_poly.pdbx_strand_id
1 'polypeptide(L)'
;VNWVLVNGERETGVTLHYMVENADAGDIIARRKIPILFDDNAYSLYKKMEKESVAILDENWPLIKDGKNNRIPQDLSRSTYFGGRKPEDGRIDWKRKNIEIYNLARAVTHPWPGAFCFLRQKKVFIWQCKPLPVDGLSKPGNLISFDQEGMLLATGKGSLLLKICQLEGEEEVNGYEFAQKYSLRKGEFFT
;
A
#
# COMPACT_ATOMS: atom_id res chain seq x y z
N VAL A 1 4.22 3.48 -7.34
CA VAL A 1 4.14 2.23 -6.55
C VAL A 1 2.95 2.26 -5.61
N ASN A 2 2.81 3.27 -4.76
CA ASN A 2 1.77 3.31 -3.71
C ASN A 2 0.34 3.25 -4.26
N TRP A 3 0.03 3.99 -5.35
CA TRP A 3 -1.32 4.05 -5.92
C TRP A 3 -1.84 2.70 -6.43
N VAL A 4 -1.00 1.87 -7.04
CA VAL A 4 -1.43 0.55 -7.52
C VAL A 4 -1.84 -0.36 -6.35
N LEU A 5 -1.16 -0.24 -5.20
CA LEU A 5 -1.53 -0.98 -3.98
C LEU A 5 -2.81 -0.41 -3.35
N VAL A 6 -2.92 0.91 -3.21
CA VAL A 6 -4.13 1.56 -2.66
C VAL A 6 -5.36 1.19 -3.48
N ASN A 7 -5.24 1.16 -4.81
CA ASN A 7 -6.33 0.79 -5.71
C ASN A 7 -6.60 -0.71 -5.77
N GLY A 8 -5.75 -1.54 -5.14
CA GLY A 8 -5.92 -2.99 -5.12
C GLY A 8 -5.69 -3.66 -6.47
N GLU A 9 -4.82 -3.07 -7.30
CA GLU A 9 -4.44 -3.64 -8.59
C GLU A 9 -3.74 -4.98 -8.40
N ARG A 10 -3.87 -5.87 -9.39
CA ARG A 10 -3.28 -7.20 -9.36
C ARG A 10 -1.98 -7.30 -10.14
N GLU A 11 -1.70 -6.30 -10.97
CA GLU A 11 -0.46 -6.17 -11.72
C GLU A 11 -0.03 -4.71 -11.82
N THR A 12 1.24 -4.50 -12.01
CA THR A 12 1.85 -3.23 -12.39
C THR A 12 2.90 -3.49 -13.46
N GLY A 13 3.78 -2.55 -13.73
CA GLY A 13 4.86 -2.79 -14.67
C GLY A 13 5.86 -1.66 -14.73
N VAL A 14 6.90 -1.92 -15.50
CA VAL A 14 7.90 -0.93 -15.88
C VAL A 14 7.86 -0.74 -17.39
N THR A 15 8.07 0.47 -17.85
CA THR A 15 8.08 0.84 -19.26
C THR A 15 9.38 1.57 -19.58
N LEU A 16 10.12 1.08 -20.56
CA LEU A 16 11.23 1.78 -21.17
C LEU A 16 10.70 2.55 -22.39
N HIS A 17 10.85 3.87 -22.40
CA HIS A 17 10.35 4.72 -23.47
C HIS A 17 11.33 5.84 -23.79
N TYR A 18 11.18 6.46 -24.95
CA TYR A 18 11.95 7.65 -25.32
C TYR A 18 11.52 8.86 -24.50
N MET A 19 12.46 9.70 -24.16
CA MET A 19 12.16 11.01 -23.59
C MET A 19 11.69 11.98 -24.67
N VAL A 20 10.60 12.68 -24.39
CA VAL A 20 10.04 13.77 -25.20
C VAL A 20 9.70 14.94 -24.25
N GLU A 21 9.28 16.08 -24.82
CA GLU A 21 8.96 17.28 -24.03
C GLU A 21 7.88 17.02 -22.95
N ASN A 22 6.84 16.26 -23.33
CA ASN A 22 5.80 15.85 -22.37
C ASN A 22 6.25 14.65 -21.56
N ALA A 23 6.10 14.71 -20.23
CA ALA A 23 6.46 13.63 -19.32
C ALA A 23 5.72 12.33 -19.68
N ASP A 24 6.46 11.22 -19.66
CA ASP A 24 5.97 9.85 -19.88
C ASP A 24 5.22 9.59 -21.20
N ALA A 25 5.34 10.50 -22.20
CA ALA A 25 4.56 10.45 -23.43
C ALA A 25 5.31 9.90 -24.65
N GLY A 26 6.62 9.59 -24.52
CA GLY A 26 7.44 9.11 -25.63
C GLY A 26 7.13 7.69 -26.09
N ASP A 27 7.55 7.36 -27.31
CA ASP A 27 7.36 6.03 -27.90
C ASP A 27 7.95 4.94 -27.00
N ILE A 28 7.21 3.86 -26.82
CA ILE A 28 7.59 2.73 -25.99
C ILE A 28 8.60 1.86 -26.73
N ILE A 29 9.70 1.56 -26.06
CA ILE A 29 10.72 0.61 -26.50
C ILE A 29 10.33 -0.80 -26.01
N ALA A 30 10.07 -0.95 -24.73
CA ALA A 30 9.67 -2.22 -24.13
C ALA A 30 8.81 -2.00 -22.89
N ARG A 31 8.01 -3.01 -22.54
CA ARG A 31 7.21 -3.07 -21.30
C ARG A 31 7.40 -4.40 -20.61
N ARG A 32 7.35 -4.39 -19.28
CA ARG A 32 7.37 -5.61 -18.49
C ARG A 32 6.32 -5.54 -17.40
N LYS A 33 5.44 -6.54 -17.37
CA LYS A 33 4.40 -6.69 -16.34
C LYS A 33 4.97 -7.35 -15.09
N ILE A 34 4.50 -6.91 -13.94
CA ILE A 34 4.92 -7.39 -12.62
C ILE A 34 3.66 -7.73 -11.83
N PRO A 35 3.47 -9.00 -11.42
CA PRO A 35 2.33 -9.37 -10.60
C PRO A 35 2.47 -8.78 -9.19
N ILE A 36 1.35 -8.32 -8.65
CA ILE A 36 1.24 -7.83 -7.27
C ILE A 36 0.64 -8.96 -6.43
N LEU A 37 1.43 -9.52 -5.53
CA LEU A 37 0.99 -10.57 -4.63
C LEU A 37 0.21 -9.97 -3.45
N PHE A 38 -0.60 -10.81 -2.80
CA PHE A 38 -1.38 -10.38 -1.65
C PHE A 38 -0.51 -9.79 -0.53
N ASP A 39 0.62 -10.40 -0.25
CA ASP A 39 1.54 -9.98 0.81
C ASP A 39 2.57 -8.91 0.35
N ASP A 40 2.49 -8.45 -0.90
CA ASP A 40 3.35 -7.36 -1.33
C ASP A 40 2.96 -6.06 -0.65
N ASN A 41 3.94 -5.36 -0.15
CA ASN A 41 3.85 -3.98 0.29
C ASN A 41 4.58 -3.02 -0.69
N ALA A 42 4.55 -1.74 -0.42
CA ALA A 42 5.18 -0.75 -1.31
C ALA A 42 6.69 -0.99 -1.46
N TYR A 43 7.38 -1.43 -0.41
CA TYR A 43 8.82 -1.68 -0.46
C TYR A 43 9.15 -2.94 -1.27
N SER A 44 8.46 -4.07 -1.03
CA SER A 44 8.69 -5.30 -1.78
C SER A 44 8.38 -5.11 -3.27
N LEU A 45 7.30 -4.40 -3.58
CA LEU A 45 6.92 -4.09 -4.95
C LEU A 45 7.93 -3.16 -5.63
N TYR A 46 8.41 -2.14 -4.91
CA TYR A 46 9.48 -1.26 -5.39
C TYR A 46 10.73 -2.06 -5.78
N LYS A 47 11.15 -3.01 -4.94
CA LYS A 47 12.31 -3.88 -5.23
C LYS A 47 12.09 -4.77 -6.46
N LYS A 48 10.88 -5.29 -6.66
CA LYS A 48 10.54 -6.02 -7.90
C LYS A 48 10.66 -5.11 -9.12
N MET A 49 10.11 -3.90 -9.04
CA MET A 49 10.17 -2.92 -10.14
C MET A 49 11.61 -2.50 -10.44
N GLU A 50 12.43 -2.25 -9.42
CA GLU A 50 13.85 -1.93 -9.57
C GLU A 50 14.58 -3.02 -10.36
N LYS A 51 14.42 -4.29 -9.98
CA LYS A 51 15.03 -5.43 -10.67
C LYS A 51 14.59 -5.50 -12.14
N GLU A 52 13.29 -5.38 -12.40
CA GLU A 52 12.75 -5.45 -13.75
C GLU A 52 13.14 -4.23 -14.60
N SER A 53 13.35 -3.07 -13.98
CA SER A 53 13.83 -1.86 -14.67
C SER A 53 15.27 -2.03 -15.17
N VAL A 54 16.15 -2.64 -14.38
CA VAL A 54 17.51 -2.96 -14.81
C VAL A 54 17.47 -3.98 -15.95
N ALA A 55 16.74 -5.07 -15.77
CA ALA A 55 16.68 -6.14 -16.76
C ALA A 55 16.13 -5.66 -18.12
N ILE A 56 15.06 -4.86 -18.14
CA ILE A 56 14.49 -4.35 -19.39
C ILE A 56 15.45 -3.40 -20.11
N LEU A 57 16.25 -2.63 -19.36
CA LEU A 57 17.27 -1.77 -19.95
C LEU A 57 18.42 -2.59 -20.57
N ASP A 58 18.95 -3.54 -19.82
CA ASP A 58 20.07 -4.40 -20.28
C ASP A 58 19.70 -5.17 -21.55
N GLU A 59 18.49 -5.72 -21.62
CA GLU A 59 18.01 -6.45 -22.80
C GLU A 59 17.84 -5.56 -24.04
N ASN A 60 17.44 -4.31 -23.85
CA ASN A 60 17.12 -3.42 -24.98
C ASN A 60 18.28 -2.48 -25.35
N TRP A 61 19.28 -2.32 -24.48
CA TRP A 61 20.38 -1.41 -24.70
C TRP A 61 21.18 -1.68 -26.02
N PRO A 62 21.54 -2.95 -26.35
CA PRO A 62 22.20 -3.23 -27.63
C PRO A 62 21.34 -2.82 -28.84
N LEU A 63 20.04 -3.08 -28.78
CA LEU A 63 19.10 -2.72 -29.86
C LEU A 63 18.96 -1.21 -30.01
N ILE A 64 18.95 -0.46 -28.90
CA ILE A 64 18.91 1.00 -28.90
C ILE A 64 20.18 1.57 -29.57
N LYS A 65 21.35 1.05 -29.20
CA LYS A 65 22.64 1.46 -29.78
C LYS A 65 22.68 1.24 -31.30
N ASP A 66 22.12 0.14 -31.75
CA ASP A 66 22.10 -0.24 -33.17
C ASP A 66 20.94 0.43 -33.94
N GLY A 67 20.06 1.19 -33.28
CA GLY A 67 18.87 1.78 -33.90
C GLY A 67 17.82 0.77 -34.34
N LYS A 68 17.86 -0.47 -33.79
CA LYS A 68 16.97 -1.59 -34.15
C LYS A 68 15.85 -1.87 -33.12
N ASN A 69 15.73 -1.02 -32.10
CA ASN A 69 14.70 -1.17 -31.07
C ASN A 69 13.30 -0.79 -31.59
N ASN A 70 12.28 -1.31 -30.91
CA ASN A 70 10.90 -0.93 -31.19
C ASN A 70 10.65 0.56 -30.90
N ARG A 71 9.68 1.12 -31.65
CA ARG A 71 9.11 2.45 -31.41
C ARG A 71 7.60 2.35 -31.53
N ILE A 72 6.93 2.14 -30.41
CA ILE A 72 5.47 1.97 -30.35
C ILE A 72 4.86 3.25 -29.79
N PRO A 73 4.13 4.05 -30.61
CA PRO A 73 3.46 5.24 -30.13
C PRO A 73 2.51 4.96 -28.98
N GLN A 74 2.45 5.87 -27.99
CA GLN A 74 1.51 5.78 -26.89
C GLN A 74 0.16 6.36 -27.28
N ASP A 75 -0.92 5.68 -26.88
CA ASP A 75 -2.27 6.24 -26.94
C ASP A 75 -2.52 7.10 -25.68
N LEU A 76 -2.26 8.38 -25.78
CA LEU A 76 -2.39 9.33 -24.67
C LEU A 76 -3.83 9.53 -24.21
N SER A 77 -4.83 9.14 -25.01
CA SER A 77 -6.24 9.20 -24.61
C SER A 77 -6.56 8.20 -23.46
N ARG A 78 -5.72 7.19 -23.27
CA ARG A 78 -5.83 6.17 -22.23
C ARG A 78 -4.92 6.42 -21.03
N SER A 79 -4.19 7.52 -21.00
CA SER A 79 -3.31 7.84 -19.89
C SER A 79 -4.10 8.19 -18.63
N THR A 80 -3.60 7.77 -17.47
CA THR A 80 -4.15 8.11 -16.16
C THR A 80 -3.07 8.76 -15.30
N TYR A 81 -3.46 9.79 -14.56
CA TYR A 81 -2.54 10.52 -13.68
C TYR A 81 -3.01 10.44 -12.23
N PHE A 82 -2.07 10.15 -11.36
CA PHE A 82 -2.29 10.17 -9.91
C PHE A 82 -1.37 11.20 -9.27
N GLY A 83 -1.92 12.07 -8.45
CA GLY A 83 -1.17 13.10 -7.72
C GLY A 83 -0.17 12.51 -6.72
N GLY A 84 0.77 13.36 -6.27
CA GLY A 84 1.64 13.03 -5.15
C GLY A 84 0.84 12.78 -3.88
N ARG A 85 1.28 11.83 -3.05
CA ARG A 85 0.66 11.54 -1.76
C ARG A 85 1.34 12.36 -0.65
N LYS A 86 0.53 12.78 0.32
CA LYS A 86 0.97 13.44 1.55
C LYS A 86 0.82 12.48 2.73
N PRO A 87 1.51 12.70 3.86
CA PRO A 87 1.35 11.87 5.07
C PRO A 87 -0.11 11.75 5.54
N GLU A 88 -0.90 12.82 5.38
CA GLU A 88 -2.32 12.87 5.76
C GLU A 88 -3.18 11.88 4.98
N ASP A 89 -2.79 11.53 3.75
CA ASP A 89 -3.47 10.54 2.91
C ASP A 89 -3.37 9.11 3.50
N GLY A 90 -2.51 8.91 4.50
CA GLY A 90 -2.40 7.67 5.26
C GLY A 90 -3.50 7.48 6.32
N ARG A 91 -4.37 8.48 6.55
CA ARG A 91 -5.45 8.36 7.53
C ARG A 91 -6.43 7.26 7.15
N ILE A 92 -6.69 6.36 8.10
CA ILE A 92 -7.61 5.25 7.96
C ILE A 92 -9.05 5.75 8.14
N ASP A 93 -9.91 5.42 7.18
CA ASP A 93 -11.36 5.51 7.31
C ASP A 93 -11.91 4.10 7.61
N TRP A 94 -12.27 3.86 8.87
CA TRP A 94 -12.76 2.56 9.32
C TRP A 94 -14.10 2.14 8.67
N LYS A 95 -14.84 3.07 8.03
CA LYS A 95 -16.08 2.78 7.29
C LYS A 95 -15.81 2.06 5.97
N ARG A 96 -14.58 2.06 5.49
CA ARG A 96 -14.17 1.30 4.31
C ARG A 96 -14.13 -0.20 4.57
N LYS A 97 -14.03 -0.99 3.49
CA LYS A 97 -13.85 -2.43 3.58
C LYS A 97 -12.46 -2.76 4.15
N ASN A 98 -12.35 -3.85 4.88
CA ASN A 98 -11.09 -4.33 5.45
C ASN A 98 -9.96 -4.43 4.39
N ILE A 99 -10.28 -4.90 3.19
CA ILE A 99 -9.30 -5.02 2.10
C ILE A 99 -8.80 -3.65 1.60
N GLU A 100 -9.66 -2.63 1.59
CA GLU A 100 -9.27 -1.27 1.19
C GLU A 100 -8.35 -0.64 2.23
N ILE A 101 -8.62 -0.86 3.52
CA ILE A 101 -7.76 -0.39 4.62
C ILE A 101 -6.43 -1.15 4.61
N TYR A 102 -6.46 -2.47 4.38
CA TYR A 102 -5.26 -3.29 4.21
C TYR A 102 -4.39 -2.77 3.05
N ASN A 103 -5.00 -2.49 1.91
CA ASN A 103 -4.31 -1.94 0.75
C ASN A 103 -3.66 -0.59 1.05
N LEU A 104 -4.36 0.29 1.78
CA LEU A 104 -3.77 1.55 2.24
C LEU A 104 -2.55 1.28 3.15
N ALA A 105 -2.70 0.43 4.17
CA ALA A 105 -1.63 0.15 5.13
C ALA A 105 -0.38 -0.40 4.43
N ARG A 106 -0.52 -1.45 3.59
CA ARG A 106 0.61 -2.03 2.86
C ARG A 106 1.23 -1.09 1.81
N ALA A 107 0.45 -0.10 1.31
CA ALA A 107 0.93 0.88 0.35
C ALA A 107 1.80 1.97 0.98
N VAL A 108 1.68 2.22 2.28
CA VAL A 108 2.36 3.33 2.96
C VAL A 108 3.18 2.88 4.17
N THR A 109 3.36 1.56 4.37
CA THR A 109 4.27 1.02 5.39
C THR A 109 5.73 1.40 5.11
N HIS A 110 6.63 1.14 6.02
CA HIS A 110 8.05 1.51 5.87
C HIS A 110 8.63 1.30 4.48
N PRO A 111 9.43 2.26 3.99
CA PRO A 111 9.92 3.49 4.63
C PRO A 111 9.00 4.71 4.46
N TRP A 112 7.75 4.53 4.05
CA TRP A 112 6.77 5.61 3.91
C TRP A 112 6.16 6.01 5.27
N PRO A 113 5.42 7.14 5.33
CA PRO A 113 4.93 7.72 6.60
C PRO A 113 3.95 6.87 7.43
N GLY A 114 3.44 5.75 6.90
CA GLY A 114 2.53 4.85 7.58
C GLY A 114 1.05 5.19 7.43
N ALA A 115 0.20 4.15 7.51
CA ALA A 115 -1.24 4.35 7.71
C ALA A 115 -1.49 4.64 9.18
N PHE A 116 -2.45 5.50 9.48
CA PHE A 116 -2.71 5.90 10.85
C PHE A 116 -4.18 6.14 11.15
N CYS A 117 -4.50 6.04 12.41
CA CYS A 117 -5.79 6.39 13.02
C CYS A 117 -5.55 7.11 14.35
N PHE A 118 -6.59 7.39 15.11
CA PHE A 118 -6.48 7.98 16.43
C PHE A 118 -7.15 7.10 17.49
N LEU A 119 -6.49 6.97 18.62
CA LEU A 119 -7.02 6.38 19.84
C LEU A 119 -6.97 7.44 20.96
N ARG A 120 -8.12 7.80 21.54
CA ARG A 120 -8.18 8.83 22.60
C ARG A 120 -7.41 10.11 22.20
N GLN A 121 -7.59 10.56 20.95
CA GLN A 121 -6.92 11.73 20.31
C GLN A 121 -5.39 11.60 20.10
N LYS A 122 -4.79 10.47 20.43
CA LYS A 122 -3.39 10.16 20.13
C LYS A 122 -3.28 9.41 18.81
N LYS A 123 -2.32 9.80 17.97
CA LYS A 123 -2.08 9.18 16.67
C LYS A 123 -1.44 7.80 16.85
N VAL A 124 -2.01 6.82 16.16
CA VAL A 124 -1.54 5.43 16.16
C VAL A 124 -1.25 5.02 14.73
N PHE A 125 -0.03 4.63 14.45
CA PHE A 125 0.37 4.07 13.16
C PHE A 125 0.07 2.57 13.13
N ILE A 126 -0.31 2.10 11.93
CA ILE A 126 -0.56 0.69 11.64
C ILE A 126 0.46 0.26 10.58
N TRP A 127 1.47 -0.48 11.03
CA TRP A 127 2.58 -0.91 10.18
C TRP A 127 2.32 -2.25 9.52
N GLN A 128 1.63 -3.15 10.23
CA GLN A 128 1.26 -4.46 9.70
C GLN A 128 -0.16 -4.84 10.13
N CYS A 129 -0.97 -5.30 9.20
CA CYS A 129 -2.32 -5.78 9.47
C CYS A 129 -2.73 -6.87 8.48
N LYS A 130 -3.83 -7.55 8.77
CA LYS A 130 -4.40 -8.62 7.92
C LYS A 130 -5.92 -8.47 7.85
N PRO A 131 -6.54 -8.46 6.65
CA PRO A 131 -7.99 -8.45 6.53
C PRO A 131 -8.56 -9.83 6.86
N LEU A 132 -9.65 -9.87 7.64
CA LEU A 132 -10.36 -11.08 8.00
C LEU A 132 -11.84 -10.95 7.61
N PRO A 133 -12.52 -12.05 7.23
CA PRO A 133 -13.90 -12.02 6.77
C PRO A 133 -14.94 -12.04 7.92
N VAL A 134 -14.61 -11.43 9.05
CA VAL A 134 -15.51 -11.41 10.23
C VAL A 134 -16.36 -10.15 10.17
N ASP A 135 -17.65 -10.30 9.94
CA ASP A 135 -18.62 -9.20 9.79
C ASP A 135 -19.54 -9.05 11.02
N GLY A 136 -20.13 -7.88 11.16
CA GLY A 136 -21.37 -7.65 11.92
C GLY A 136 -21.28 -7.60 13.44
N LEU A 137 -20.07 -7.64 14.02
CA LEU A 137 -19.90 -7.72 15.47
C LEU A 137 -19.84 -6.36 16.19
N SER A 138 -19.62 -5.26 15.46
CA SER A 138 -19.39 -3.96 16.10
C SER A 138 -19.41 -2.81 15.07
N LYS A 139 -19.50 -1.58 15.54
CA LYS A 139 -19.37 -0.39 14.67
C LYS A 139 -17.94 -0.31 14.11
N PRO A 140 -17.76 0.17 12.85
CA PRO A 140 -16.44 0.39 12.27
C PRO A 140 -15.55 1.23 13.19
N GLY A 141 -14.30 0.79 13.39
CA GLY A 141 -13.34 1.41 14.31
C GLY A 141 -13.38 0.84 15.74
N ASN A 142 -14.36 0.01 16.09
CA ASN A 142 -14.40 -0.60 17.43
C ASN A 142 -13.47 -1.80 17.54
N LEU A 143 -12.77 -1.91 18.68
CA LEU A 143 -12.00 -3.08 19.08
C LEU A 143 -12.98 -4.23 19.40
N ILE A 144 -12.89 -5.32 18.65
CA ILE A 144 -13.70 -6.53 18.82
C ILE A 144 -13.08 -7.43 19.88
N SER A 145 -11.80 -7.72 19.75
CA SER A 145 -11.00 -8.56 20.64
C SER A 145 -9.51 -8.31 20.44
N PHE A 146 -8.70 -8.83 21.31
CA PHE A 146 -7.25 -8.93 21.12
C PHE A 146 -6.73 -10.20 21.78
N ASP A 147 -5.72 -10.78 21.18
CA ASP A 147 -4.98 -11.95 21.62
C ASP A 147 -3.54 -11.89 21.12
N GLN A 148 -2.75 -12.93 21.32
CA GLN A 148 -1.34 -12.98 20.91
C GLN A 148 -1.11 -12.73 19.41
N GLU A 149 -2.13 -12.93 18.57
CA GLU A 149 -2.07 -12.64 17.13
C GLU A 149 -2.19 -11.13 16.81
N GLY A 150 -2.78 -10.34 17.71
CA GLY A 150 -2.94 -8.90 17.56
C GLY A 150 -4.28 -8.36 18.08
N MET A 151 -4.66 -7.17 17.58
CA MET A 151 -5.94 -6.52 17.85
C MET A 151 -6.88 -6.66 16.66
N LEU A 152 -8.09 -7.14 16.86
CA LEU A 152 -9.13 -7.25 15.84
C LEU A 152 -10.08 -6.06 15.91
N LEU A 153 -10.13 -5.25 14.88
CA LEU A 153 -11.02 -4.09 14.75
C LEU A 153 -12.09 -4.30 13.69
N ALA A 154 -13.28 -3.80 13.97
CA ALA A 154 -14.38 -3.76 13.00
C ALA A 154 -14.10 -2.75 11.88
N THR A 155 -14.49 -3.08 10.67
CA THR A 155 -14.45 -2.19 9.51
C THR A 155 -15.85 -2.06 8.88
N GLY A 156 -16.01 -1.26 7.83
CA GLY A 156 -17.28 -1.14 7.13
C GLY A 156 -17.78 -2.45 6.52
N LYS A 157 -16.85 -3.34 6.15
CA LYS A 157 -17.13 -4.73 5.77
C LYS A 157 -15.92 -5.59 6.12
N GLY A 158 -16.15 -6.68 6.85
CA GLY A 158 -15.11 -7.51 7.43
C GLY A 158 -14.47 -6.88 8.67
N SER A 159 -13.33 -7.38 9.07
CA SER A 159 -12.52 -6.86 10.17
C SER A 159 -11.06 -6.80 9.77
N LEU A 160 -10.26 -6.06 10.55
CA LEU A 160 -8.83 -5.91 10.35
C LEU A 160 -8.08 -6.34 11.60
N LEU A 161 -7.21 -7.33 11.46
CA LEU A 161 -6.28 -7.75 12.52
C LEU A 161 -5.04 -6.86 12.45
N LEU A 162 -4.82 -6.03 13.46
CA LEU A 162 -3.64 -5.17 13.60
C LEU A 162 -2.53 -5.97 14.27
N LYS A 163 -1.45 -6.21 13.53
CA LYS A 163 -0.31 -7.03 13.97
C LYS A 163 0.80 -6.18 14.60
N ILE A 164 1.19 -5.10 13.94
CA ILE A 164 2.21 -4.16 14.41
C ILE A 164 1.62 -2.76 14.43
N CYS A 165 1.67 -2.13 15.60
CA CYS A 165 1.15 -0.79 15.85
C CYS A 165 2.20 0.06 16.57
N GLN A 166 2.05 1.39 16.46
CA GLN A 166 2.95 2.33 17.10
C GLN A 166 2.15 3.55 17.57
N LEU A 167 2.23 3.90 18.82
CA LEU A 167 1.80 5.23 19.24
C LEU A 167 2.84 6.25 18.78
N GLU A 168 2.40 7.39 18.25
CA GLU A 168 3.31 8.44 17.76
C GLU A 168 4.33 8.82 18.83
N GLY A 169 5.62 8.77 18.48
CA GLY A 169 6.74 9.05 19.37
C GLY A 169 7.19 7.89 20.26
N GLU A 170 6.57 6.71 20.14
CA GLU A 170 6.95 5.51 20.90
C GLU A 170 7.50 4.41 19.98
N GLU A 171 7.86 3.25 20.54
CA GLU A 171 8.33 2.10 19.78
C GLU A 171 7.18 1.32 19.15
N GLU A 172 7.49 0.62 18.06
CA GLU A 172 6.58 -0.34 17.44
C GLU A 172 6.42 -1.55 18.36
N VAL A 173 5.18 -1.96 18.56
CA VAL A 173 4.85 -3.15 19.34
C VAL A 173 3.80 -3.99 18.61
N ASN A 174 3.71 -5.25 19.00
CA ASN A 174 2.65 -6.07 18.47
C ASN A 174 1.27 -5.63 19.01
N GLY A 175 0.20 -5.93 18.26
CA GLY A 175 -1.15 -5.47 18.63
C GLY A 175 -1.61 -5.92 20.00
N TYR A 176 -1.22 -7.11 20.46
CA TYR A 176 -1.54 -7.61 21.79
C TYR A 176 -0.85 -6.79 22.88
N GLU A 177 0.46 -6.57 22.75
CA GLU A 177 1.24 -5.74 23.66
C GLU A 177 0.72 -4.30 23.69
N PHE A 178 0.34 -3.75 22.53
CA PHE A 178 -0.30 -2.44 22.43
C PHE A 178 -1.59 -2.41 23.25
N ALA A 179 -2.48 -3.41 23.11
CA ALA A 179 -3.73 -3.47 23.85
C ALA A 179 -3.49 -3.55 25.37
N GLN A 180 -2.52 -4.34 25.82
CA GLN A 180 -2.15 -4.45 27.22
C GLN A 180 -1.56 -3.15 27.77
N LYS A 181 -0.56 -2.58 27.07
CA LYS A 181 0.14 -1.35 27.47
C LYS A 181 -0.81 -0.18 27.72
N TYR A 182 -1.84 -0.06 26.84
CA TYR A 182 -2.82 1.03 26.96
C TYR A 182 -4.13 0.62 27.64
N SER A 183 -4.18 -0.58 28.26
CA SER A 183 -5.33 -1.12 28.98
C SER A 183 -6.62 -1.05 28.16
N LEU A 184 -6.54 -1.44 26.88
CA LEU A 184 -7.68 -1.39 25.98
C LEU A 184 -8.75 -2.42 26.39
N ARG A 185 -10.00 -2.09 26.08
CA ARG A 185 -11.15 -2.96 26.33
C ARG A 185 -11.95 -3.16 25.06
N LYS A 186 -12.65 -4.29 24.98
CA LYS A 186 -13.64 -4.52 23.92
C LYS A 186 -14.60 -3.33 23.83
N GLY A 187 -14.83 -2.84 22.60
CA GLY A 187 -15.64 -1.65 22.34
C GLY A 187 -14.85 -0.35 22.35
N GLU A 188 -13.57 -0.35 22.69
CA GLU A 188 -12.69 0.82 22.54
C GLU A 188 -12.72 1.30 21.07
N PHE A 189 -12.75 2.61 20.86
CA PHE A 189 -13.02 3.19 19.54
C PHE A 189 -11.79 3.89 18.98
N PHE A 190 -11.42 3.49 17.78
CA PHE A 190 -10.38 4.10 16.95
C PHE A 190 -11.04 4.97 15.87
N THR A 191 -10.58 6.22 15.67
CA THR A 191 -11.14 7.21 14.73
C THR A 191 -10.21 7.51 13.57
#